data_3bc88f7e4f996edb5d7f2f5566dfa24a
#
_entry.id   3bc88f7e4f996edb5d7f2f5566dfa24a
#
_cell.length_a   1.000
_cell.length_b   1.000
_cell.length_c   1.000
_cell.angle_alpha   90.00
_cell.angle_beta   90.00
_cell.angle_gamma   90.00
#
_symmetry.space_group_name_H-M   'P 1'
#
loop_
_entity.id
_entity.type
_entity.pdbx_description
1 polymer ?
#
loop_
_entity_poly.entity_id
_entity_poly.type
_entity_poly.pdbx_seq_one_letter_code
_entity_poly.pdbx_strand_id
1 'polypeptide(L)'
;MAKAKFERTKPHVNIGTIGHVDHGKTTLTAAITKYLALKGQAQFEAYDAIDKAPEEKERGITINTAHVEYQTDARHYAHVDCPGHADYIKNMITGAAQMDGAILVIAASDGPMAQTREHLLLARQVNVPYVLVFLNKVDQVDDPELLELVEMEVRELLDKYDFPGDDTPIIKGSALNALISESTDPKAPEYKCIWELMDAVDTWIKTPDRAADKPFLMPIEDVFTISGRGTVVTGRVERGVVKVGDKVEIVGIKDTQETTVTGTEMFHKTLEFAEAGDNVGCLLRGIDKKGVERGQVLAAPKSIHPHTKFKGQVYVLSKEEGGRHTPFFNNYRPQFYFRTTDVTGVISLPEGVEMCMPGDNVDMDVELITPIAIEVGLRFAIREGGRTVGSGVVIAINE
;
A
#
# COMPACT_ATOMS: atom_id res chain seq x y z
N MET A 1 5.03 29.39 -14.53
CA MET A 1 6.16 28.64 -15.12
C MET A 1 5.61 27.32 -15.61
N ALA A 2 6.08 26.78 -16.75
CA ALA A 2 5.73 25.43 -17.18
C ALA A 2 6.32 24.42 -16.19
N LYS A 3 5.53 23.38 -15.80
CA LYS A 3 6.04 22.30 -14.97
C LYS A 3 7.11 21.51 -15.72
N ALA A 4 8.09 20.98 -15.01
CA ALA A 4 9.08 20.07 -15.59
C ALA A 4 8.39 18.81 -16.15
N LYS A 5 8.95 18.25 -17.22
CA LYS A 5 8.50 16.97 -17.77
C LYS A 5 9.18 15.83 -17.02
N PHE A 6 8.44 14.78 -16.70
CA PHE A 6 9.02 13.56 -16.13
C PHE A 6 9.73 12.77 -17.24
N GLU A 7 10.98 12.39 -16.99
CA GLU A 7 11.78 11.58 -17.92
C GLU A 7 11.95 10.17 -17.37
N ARG A 8 11.51 9.16 -18.11
CA ARG A 8 11.63 7.74 -17.77
C ARG A 8 13.02 7.23 -18.15
N THR A 9 14.02 7.51 -17.31
CA THR A 9 15.42 7.09 -17.56
C THR A 9 15.78 5.78 -16.88
N LYS A 10 15.01 5.34 -15.88
CA LYS A 10 15.25 4.15 -15.07
C LYS A 10 13.95 3.36 -14.86
N PRO A 11 14.04 2.04 -14.61
CA PRO A 11 12.86 1.26 -14.18
C PRO A 11 12.23 1.85 -12.94
N HIS A 12 10.90 1.93 -12.92
CA HIS A 12 10.13 2.46 -11.80
C HIS A 12 9.62 1.33 -10.91
N VAL A 13 9.81 1.47 -9.58
CA VAL A 13 9.38 0.51 -8.56
C VAL A 13 8.70 1.26 -7.42
N ASN A 14 7.57 0.74 -6.96
CA ASN A 14 6.86 1.26 -5.81
C ASN A 14 7.25 0.46 -4.57
N ILE A 15 7.78 1.11 -3.57
CA ILE A 15 8.08 0.50 -2.28
C ILE A 15 7.40 1.28 -1.17
N GLY A 16 7.40 0.76 0.04
CA GLY A 16 6.92 1.52 1.18
C GLY A 16 7.32 0.91 2.51
N THR A 17 7.13 1.70 3.56
CA THR A 17 7.37 1.31 4.94
C THR A 17 6.10 0.82 5.61
N ILE A 18 6.16 -0.36 6.22
CA ILE A 18 5.09 -0.96 7.04
C ILE A 18 5.66 -1.36 8.40
N GLY A 19 4.80 -1.62 9.38
CA GLY A 19 5.20 -2.03 10.73
C GLY A 19 4.46 -1.26 11.82
N HIS A 20 4.75 -1.59 13.07
CA HIS A 20 4.06 -1.07 14.25
C HIS A 20 4.23 0.46 14.39
N VAL A 21 3.30 1.10 15.12
CA VAL A 21 3.45 2.51 15.54
C VAL A 21 4.76 2.66 16.35
N ASP A 22 5.40 3.81 16.27
CA ASP A 22 6.66 4.16 16.96
C ASP A 22 7.89 3.30 16.63
N HIS A 23 7.81 2.35 15.70
CA HIS A 23 8.99 1.61 15.23
C HIS A 23 9.91 2.43 14.31
N GLY A 24 9.53 3.67 13.92
CA GLY A 24 10.37 4.64 13.21
C GLY A 24 10.29 4.56 11.70
N LYS A 25 9.12 4.20 11.12
CA LYS A 25 8.87 4.18 9.66
C LYS A 25 9.17 5.52 9.00
N THR A 26 8.50 6.58 9.44
CA THR A 26 8.67 7.94 8.90
C THR A 26 10.08 8.47 9.12
N THR A 27 10.70 8.14 10.27
CA THR A 27 12.11 8.47 10.53
C THR A 27 13.04 7.79 9.53
N LEU A 28 12.79 6.51 9.19
CA LEU A 28 13.55 5.78 8.18
C LEU A 28 13.35 6.38 6.80
N THR A 29 12.12 6.72 6.42
CA THR A 29 11.80 7.38 5.14
C THR A 29 12.57 8.71 5.02
N ALA A 30 12.57 9.52 6.07
CA ALA A 30 13.36 10.78 6.11
C ALA A 30 14.87 10.52 6.02
N ALA A 31 15.40 9.50 6.70
CA ALA A 31 16.81 9.13 6.64
C ALA A 31 17.24 8.66 5.24
N ILE A 32 16.39 7.89 4.54
CA ILE A 32 16.63 7.48 3.15
C ILE A 32 16.71 8.69 2.23
N THR A 33 15.75 9.62 2.31
CA THR A 33 15.78 10.82 1.46
C THR A 33 16.98 11.70 1.75
N LYS A 34 17.39 11.83 3.02
CA LYS A 34 18.58 12.57 3.42
C LYS A 34 19.85 11.96 2.80
N TYR A 35 20.04 10.66 2.99
CA TYR A 35 21.20 9.94 2.44
C TYR A 35 21.28 10.06 0.91
N LEU A 36 20.15 9.84 0.22
CA LEU A 36 20.12 9.94 -1.24
C LEU A 36 20.27 11.38 -1.74
N ALA A 37 19.84 12.38 -0.95
CA ALA A 37 20.08 13.79 -1.26
C ALA A 37 21.57 14.15 -1.25
N LEU A 38 22.38 13.56 -0.33
CA LEU A 38 23.85 13.71 -0.34
C LEU A 38 24.49 13.18 -1.63
N LYS A 39 23.85 12.20 -2.27
CA LYS A 39 24.25 11.64 -3.57
C LYS A 39 23.66 12.38 -4.77
N GLY A 40 22.82 13.41 -4.56
CA GLY A 40 22.07 14.08 -5.63
C GLY A 40 20.97 13.23 -6.28
N GLN A 41 20.47 12.21 -5.57
CA GLN A 41 19.53 11.21 -6.05
C GLN A 41 18.13 11.38 -5.44
N ALA A 42 17.93 12.33 -4.54
CA ALA A 42 16.67 12.70 -3.95
C ALA A 42 16.62 14.19 -3.60
N GLN A 43 15.41 14.70 -3.36
CA GLN A 43 15.22 15.88 -2.53
C GLN A 43 15.03 15.43 -1.09
N PHE A 44 15.75 16.05 -0.14
CA PHE A 44 15.56 15.73 1.27
C PHE A 44 14.18 16.14 1.74
N GLU A 45 13.43 15.18 2.28
CA GLU A 45 12.14 15.40 2.93
C GLU A 45 12.30 15.20 4.44
N ALA A 46 12.18 16.28 5.21
CA ALA A 46 12.25 16.21 6.65
C ALA A 46 11.01 15.47 7.22
N TYR A 47 11.11 14.93 8.43
CA TYR A 47 10.03 14.25 9.14
C TYR A 47 8.70 15.03 9.07
N ASP A 48 8.72 16.32 9.44
CA ASP A 48 7.54 17.20 9.41
C ASP A 48 7.03 17.55 8.00
N ALA A 49 7.81 17.26 6.98
CA ALA A 49 7.42 17.44 5.58
C ALA A 49 6.75 16.17 5.03
N ILE A 50 7.01 15.00 5.62
CA ILE A 50 6.33 13.73 5.34
C ILE A 50 4.99 13.71 6.05
N ASP A 51 4.98 13.84 7.40
CA ASP A 51 3.76 13.95 8.22
C ASP A 51 3.29 15.43 8.24
N LYS A 52 2.46 15.78 7.26
CA LYS A 52 2.07 17.17 6.98
C LYS A 52 0.83 17.65 7.74
N ALA A 53 -0.10 16.73 8.04
CA ALA A 53 -1.37 17.10 8.63
C ALA A 53 -1.18 17.65 10.07
N PRO A 54 -1.95 18.68 10.49
CA PRO A 54 -1.87 19.20 11.84
C PRO A 54 -2.07 18.13 12.92
N GLU A 55 -2.98 17.19 12.69
CA GLU A 55 -3.26 16.08 13.61
C GLU A 55 -2.10 15.07 13.69
N GLU A 56 -1.36 14.84 12.60
CA GLU A 56 -0.15 14.00 12.57
C GLU A 56 0.94 14.60 13.43
N LYS A 57 1.14 15.93 13.31
CA LYS A 57 2.14 16.68 14.08
C LYS A 57 1.79 16.75 15.57
N GLU A 58 0.51 16.93 15.89
CA GLU A 58 0.03 16.99 17.29
C GLU A 58 0.17 15.65 18.00
N ARG A 59 -0.14 14.56 17.30
CA ARG A 59 -0.13 13.20 17.87
C ARG A 59 1.21 12.49 17.71
N GLY A 60 2.11 12.97 16.85
CA GLY A 60 3.38 12.33 16.50
C GLY A 60 3.23 10.98 15.79
N ILE A 61 2.12 10.76 15.08
CA ILE A 61 1.82 9.52 14.37
C ILE A 61 1.36 9.80 12.94
N THR A 62 1.77 8.96 12.00
CA THR A 62 1.29 9.02 10.62
C THR A 62 -0.16 8.55 10.54
N ILE A 63 -1.02 9.37 9.94
CA ILE A 63 -2.45 9.10 9.74
C ILE A 63 -2.72 8.74 8.27
N ASN A 64 -2.23 9.57 7.36
CA ASN A 64 -2.39 9.39 5.92
C ASN A 64 -1.12 8.79 5.31
N THR A 65 -1.26 8.10 4.18
CA THR A 65 -0.10 7.69 3.41
C THR A 65 0.60 8.91 2.82
N ALA A 66 1.92 8.96 2.97
CA ALA A 66 2.74 9.97 2.32
C ALA A 66 3.55 9.35 1.18
N HIS A 67 3.71 10.08 0.08
CA HIS A 67 4.46 9.63 -1.09
C HIS A 67 5.73 10.47 -1.24
N VAL A 68 6.86 9.81 -1.32
CA VAL A 68 8.18 10.41 -1.49
C VAL A 68 8.85 9.85 -2.74
N GLU A 69 9.54 10.71 -3.50
CA GLU A 69 10.25 10.34 -4.73
C GLU A 69 11.76 10.32 -4.48
N TYR A 70 12.44 9.28 -4.93
CA TYR A 70 13.89 9.23 -5.00
C TYR A 70 14.38 8.19 -6.01
N GLN A 71 15.69 8.16 -6.22
CA GLN A 71 16.30 7.19 -7.12
C GLN A 71 17.62 6.66 -6.55
N THR A 72 17.99 5.48 -7.01
CA THR A 72 19.35 4.91 -6.88
C THR A 72 20.04 4.98 -8.25
N ASP A 73 21.23 4.43 -8.36
CA ASP A 73 21.89 4.30 -9.67
C ASP A 73 21.13 3.37 -10.60
N ALA A 74 20.44 2.37 -10.04
CA ALA A 74 19.72 1.33 -10.79
C ALA A 74 18.27 1.70 -11.11
N ARG A 75 17.55 2.38 -10.21
CA ARG A 75 16.08 2.49 -10.25
C ARG A 75 15.56 3.85 -9.79
N HIS A 76 14.32 4.14 -10.22
CA HIS A 76 13.49 5.23 -9.71
C HIS A 76 12.42 4.65 -8.78
N TYR A 77 12.22 5.28 -7.63
CA TYR A 77 11.31 4.80 -6.59
C TYR A 77 10.21 5.82 -6.26
N ALA A 78 8.97 5.34 -6.18
CA ALA A 78 7.94 5.95 -5.38
C ALA A 78 7.89 5.22 -4.04
N HIS A 79 8.06 5.93 -2.94
CA HIS A 79 8.02 5.38 -1.60
C HIS A 79 6.75 5.83 -0.88
N VAL A 80 5.98 4.87 -0.39
CA VAL A 80 4.74 5.09 0.36
C VAL A 80 5.02 4.89 1.84
N ASP A 81 5.01 5.96 2.62
CA ASP A 81 5.06 5.86 4.08
C ASP A 81 3.68 5.56 4.64
N CYS A 82 3.51 4.41 5.28
CA CYS A 82 2.21 3.93 5.77
C CYS A 82 2.02 4.20 7.25
N PRO A 83 0.78 4.52 7.69
CA PRO A 83 0.46 4.61 9.10
C PRO A 83 0.70 3.29 9.83
N GLY A 84 1.11 3.37 11.10
CA GLY A 84 1.35 2.20 11.95
C GLY A 84 0.23 1.89 12.92
N HIS A 85 -0.66 2.84 13.20
CA HIS A 85 -1.70 2.72 14.20
C HIS A 85 -2.92 1.95 13.66
N ALA A 86 -3.51 1.09 14.48
CA ALA A 86 -4.65 0.24 14.11
C ALA A 86 -5.88 1.01 13.58
N ASP A 87 -6.13 2.24 14.09
CA ASP A 87 -7.25 3.07 13.63
C ASP A 87 -7.12 3.49 12.17
N TYR A 88 -5.90 3.51 11.61
CA TYR A 88 -5.62 3.96 10.25
C TYR A 88 -5.28 2.81 9.30
N ILE A 89 -5.63 1.60 9.67
CA ILE A 89 -5.36 0.38 8.88
C ILE A 89 -5.93 0.45 7.47
N LYS A 90 -7.03 1.16 7.26
CA LYS A 90 -7.61 1.43 5.94
C LYS A 90 -6.63 2.16 5.01
N ASN A 91 -5.93 3.16 5.54
CA ASN A 91 -4.91 3.90 4.79
C ASN A 91 -3.67 3.03 4.56
N MET A 92 -3.31 2.19 5.55
CA MET A 92 -2.24 1.20 5.39
C MET A 92 -2.54 0.20 4.27
N ILE A 93 -3.76 -0.37 4.22
CA ILE A 93 -4.17 -1.30 3.15
C ILE A 93 -4.07 -0.62 1.78
N THR A 94 -4.57 0.61 1.68
CA THR A 94 -4.52 1.38 0.43
C THR A 94 -3.07 1.64 0.00
N GLY A 95 -2.20 2.02 0.94
CA GLY A 95 -0.78 2.22 0.66
C GLY A 95 -0.08 0.93 0.25
N ALA A 96 -0.30 -0.16 1.00
CA ALA A 96 0.30 -1.46 0.71
C ALA A 96 -0.11 -2.03 -0.65
N ALA A 97 -1.35 -1.81 -1.08
CA ALA A 97 -1.84 -2.24 -2.40
C ALA A 97 -1.08 -1.60 -3.58
N GLN A 98 -0.37 -0.50 -3.33
CA GLN A 98 0.45 0.18 -4.34
C GLN A 98 1.87 -0.37 -4.45
N MET A 99 2.34 -1.16 -3.47
CA MET A 99 3.73 -1.56 -3.34
C MET A 99 4.09 -2.75 -4.22
N ASP A 100 5.25 -2.69 -4.83
CA ASP A 100 5.92 -3.81 -5.49
C ASP A 100 6.85 -4.55 -4.50
N GLY A 101 7.17 -3.88 -3.38
CA GLY A 101 7.91 -4.43 -2.25
C GLY A 101 7.75 -3.57 -1.01
N ALA A 102 7.83 -4.16 0.18
CA ALA A 102 7.68 -3.45 1.44
C ALA A 102 8.95 -3.57 2.32
N ILE A 103 9.26 -2.51 3.03
CA ILE A 103 10.26 -2.48 4.11
C ILE A 103 9.49 -2.62 5.43
N LEU A 104 9.61 -3.77 6.07
CA LEU A 104 9.06 -4.00 7.40
C LEU A 104 9.99 -3.41 8.45
N VAL A 105 9.54 -2.37 9.13
CA VAL A 105 10.32 -1.68 10.16
C VAL A 105 9.93 -2.22 11.54
N ILE A 106 10.91 -2.75 12.26
CA ILE A 106 10.76 -3.32 13.60
C ILE A 106 11.77 -2.66 14.53
N ALA A 107 11.34 -2.15 15.68
CA ALA A 107 12.26 -1.68 16.71
C ALA A 107 12.91 -2.89 17.41
N ALA A 108 14.24 -2.91 17.46
CA ALA A 108 14.99 -4.00 18.07
C ALA A 108 14.70 -4.17 19.57
N SER A 109 14.34 -3.07 20.26
CA SER A 109 13.94 -3.10 21.68
C SER A 109 12.62 -3.79 21.94
N ASP A 110 11.69 -3.78 20.95
CA ASP A 110 10.30 -4.20 21.15
C ASP A 110 9.98 -5.54 20.44
N GLY A 111 10.75 -5.87 19.40
CA GLY A 111 10.49 -7.02 18.54
C GLY A 111 9.18 -6.90 17.74
N PRO A 112 8.69 -8.00 17.15
CA PRO A 112 7.44 -8.02 16.40
C PRO A 112 6.22 -7.85 17.30
N MET A 113 5.46 -6.78 17.06
CA MET A 113 4.26 -6.43 17.82
C MET A 113 2.96 -6.75 17.06
N ALA A 114 1.79 -6.42 17.65
CA ALA A 114 0.49 -6.77 17.10
C ALA A 114 0.27 -6.22 15.66
N GLN A 115 0.57 -4.92 15.43
CA GLN A 115 0.44 -4.33 14.10
C GLN A 115 1.49 -4.85 13.11
N THR A 116 2.66 -5.30 13.56
CA THR A 116 3.65 -5.96 12.70
C THR A 116 3.05 -7.20 12.04
N ARG A 117 2.35 -8.03 12.85
CA ARG A 117 1.66 -9.23 12.39
C ARG A 117 0.51 -8.90 11.45
N GLU A 118 -0.32 -7.93 11.80
CA GLU A 118 -1.44 -7.47 10.96
C GLU A 118 -0.96 -6.88 9.64
N HIS A 119 0.12 -6.08 9.64
CA HIS A 119 0.68 -5.49 8.43
C HIS A 119 1.26 -6.53 7.47
N LEU A 120 1.94 -7.57 7.97
CA LEU A 120 2.42 -8.68 7.14
C LEU A 120 1.25 -9.45 6.51
N LEU A 121 0.23 -9.77 7.31
CA LEU A 121 -0.98 -10.42 6.82
C LEU A 121 -1.63 -9.61 5.70
N LEU A 122 -1.82 -8.31 5.92
CA LEU A 122 -2.45 -7.42 4.95
C LEU A 122 -1.59 -7.22 3.70
N ALA A 123 -0.27 -7.07 3.84
CA ALA A 123 0.65 -7.00 2.71
C ALA A 123 0.55 -8.26 1.83
N ARG A 124 0.46 -9.44 2.46
CA ARG A 124 0.24 -10.70 1.73
C ARG A 124 -1.10 -10.72 1.00
N GLN A 125 -2.17 -10.22 1.63
CA GLN A 125 -3.51 -10.17 1.06
C GLN A 125 -3.62 -9.24 -0.14
N VAL A 126 -3.00 -8.06 -0.07
CA VAL A 126 -2.96 -7.12 -1.20
C VAL A 126 -1.88 -7.47 -2.23
N ASN A 127 -1.26 -8.64 -2.07
CA ASN A 127 -0.30 -9.22 -3.00
C ASN A 127 1.01 -8.43 -3.15
N VAL A 128 1.55 -7.90 -2.05
CA VAL A 128 2.93 -7.39 -2.00
C VAL A 128 3.87 -8.58 -2.17
N PRO A 129 4.64 -8.65 -3.27
CA PRO A 129 5.41 -9.87 -3.59
C PRO A 129 6.71 -10.01 -2.80
N TYR A 130 7.29 -8.90 -2.36
CA TYR A 130 8.58 -8.85 -1.68
C TYR A 130 8.49 -8.06 -0.38
N VAL A 131 9.07 -8.62 0.68
CA VAL A 131 9.29 -7.93 1.94
C VAL A 131 10.78 -8.03 2.27
N LEU A 132 11.34 -6.97 2.81
CA LEU A 132 12.64 -6.97 3.49
C LEU A 132 12.50 -6.26 4.82
N VAL A 133 13.43 -6.47 5.74
CA VAL A 133 13.31 -5.99 7.12
C VAL A 133 14.37 -4.96 7.44
N PHE A 134 13.96 -3.87 8.09
CA PHE A 134 14.85 -2.95 8.76
C PHE A 134 14.66 -3.07 10.28
N LEU A 135 15.62 -3.70 10.96
CA LEU A 135 15.65 -3.80 12.41
C LEU A 135 16.24 -2.49 12.96
N ASN A 136 15.33 -1.60 13.34
CA ASN A 136 15.61 -0.22 13.74
C ASN A 136 15.92 -0.11 15.24
N LYS A 137 16.46 1.02 15.65
CA LYS A 137 16.78 1.37 17.06
C LYS A 137 17.77 0.39 17.70
N VAL A 138 18.69 -0.18 16.95
CA VAL A 138 19.72 -1.09 17.48
C VAL A 138 20.66 -0.39 18.48
N ASP A 139 20.75 0.94 18.40
CA ASP A 139 21.46 1.79 19.35
C ASP A 139 20.86 1.79 20.78
N GLN A 140 19.67 1.25 20.97
CA GLN A 140 18.97 1.12 22.25
C GLN A 140 19.12 -0.28 22.86
N VAL A 141 19.82 -1.20 22.19
CA VAL A 141 20.00 -2.59 22.62
C VAL A 141 21.49 -2.87 22.77
N ASP A 142 21.93 -3.04 24.01
CA ASP A 142 23.33 -3.31 24.34
C ASP A 142 23.69 -4.81 24.24
N ASP A 143 22.68 -5.70 24.26
CA ASP A 143 22.86 -7.14 24.25
C ASP A 143 22.77 -7.71 22.83
N PRO A 144 23.88 -8.24 22.27
CA PRO A 144 23.88 -8.86 20.94
C PRO A 144 22.99 -10.12 20.86
N GLU A 145 22.84 -10.88 21.96
CA GLU A 145 22.01 -12.10 21.97
C GLU A 145 20.53 -11.74 21.80
N LEU A 146 20.10 -10.60 22.35
CA LEU A 146 18.74 -10.10 22.15
C LEU A 146 18.47 -9.75 20.69
N LEU A 147 19.44 -9.13 20.00
CA LEU A 147 19.32 -8.82 18.57
C LEU A 147 19.19 -10.08 17.72
N GLU A 148 19.92 -11.14 18.05
CA GLU A 148 19.81 -12.44 17.36
C GLU A 148 18.45 -13.09 17.62
N LEU A 149 17.98 -13.03 18.85
CA LEU A 149 16.65 -13.57 19.22
C LEU A 149 15.53 -12.87 18.47
N VAL A 150 15.56 -11.54 18.43
CA VAL A 150 14.55 -10.74 17.67
C VAL A 150 14.63 -11.05 16.17
N GLU A 151 15.83 -11.22 15.61
CA GLU A 151 15.99 -11.63 14.21
C GLU A 151 15.36 -12.99 13.95
N MET A 152 15.57 -13.98 14.82
CA MET A 152 14.94 -15.31 14.70
C MET A 152 13.41 -15.21 14.75
N GLU A 153 12.86 -14.44 15.70
CA GLU A 153 11.40 -14.24 15.79
C GLU A 153 10.83 -13.60 14.54
N VAL A 154 11.55 -12.66 13.95
CA VAL A 154 11.15 -12.00 12.71
C VAL A 154 11.15 -12.98 11.53
N ARG A 155 12.15 -13.86 11.41
CA ARG A 155 12.21 -14.89 10.36
C ARG A 155 11.05 -15.91 10.49
N GLU A 156 10.79 -16.40 11.69
CA GLU A 156 9.63 -17.28 11.96
C GLU A 156 8.30 -16.58 11.61
N LEU A 157 8.19 -15.29 11.91
CA LEU A 157 7.00 -14.52 11.59
C LEU A 157 6.81 -14.35 10.08
N LEU A 158 7.88 -14.12 9.32
CA LEU A 158 7.84 -14.03 7.87
C LEU A 158 7.36 -15.34 7.24
N ASP A 159 7.93 -16.48 7.67
CA ASP A 159 7.53 -17.81 7.20
C ASP A 159 6.05 -18.10 7.49
N LYS A 160 5.58 -17.71 8.68
CA LYS A 160 4.16 -17.86 9.05
C LYS A 160 3.21 -17.14 8.10
N TYR A 161 3.64 -16.04 7.47
CA TYR A 161 2.84 -15.26 6.51
C TYR A 161 3.26 -15.50 5.05
N ASP A 162 3.88 -16.65 4.75
CA ASP A 162 4.32 -17.07 3.41
C ASP A 162 5.33 -16.13 2.74
N PHE A 163 6.15 -15.43 3.51
CA PHE A 163 7.34 -14.76 3.02
C PHE A 163 8.58 -15.62 3.35
N PRO A 164 9.61 -15.68 2.48
CA PRO A 164 10.77 -16.55 2.69
C PRO A 164 11.66 -16.02 3.83
N GLY A 165 11.38 -16.43 5.09
CA GLY A 165 12.02 -15.91 6.28
C GLY A 165 13.54 -16.07 6.28
N ASP A 166 14.05 -17.24 5.86
CA ASP A 166 15.50 -17.51 5.82
C ASP A 166 16.24 -16.65 4.80
N ASP A 167 15.62 -16.41 3.62
CA ASP A 167 16.24 -15.68 2.51
C ASP A 167 16.04 -14.17 2.59
N THR A 168 15.05 -13.71 3.37
CA THR A 168 14.69 -12.28 3.47
C THR A 168 15.83 -11.46 4.07
N PRO A 169 16.30 -10.40 3.40
CA PRO A 169 17.31 -9.52 3.94
C PRO A 169 16.81 -8.81 5.21
N ILE A 170 17.62 -8.86 6.28
CA ILE A 170 17.39 -8.12 7.52
C ILE A 170 18.57 -7.18 7.74
N ILE A 171 18.32 -5.88 7.61
CA ILE A 171 19.31 -4.83 7.82
C ILE A 171 19.13 -4.25 9.22
N LYS A 172 20.22 -4.17 9.99
CA LYS A 172 20.24 -3.67 11.36
C LYS A 172 20.80 -2.25 11.39
N GLY A 173 20.13 -1.33 12.09
CA GLY A 173 20.62 0.04 12.18
C GLY A 173 19.81 0.98 13.04
N SER A 174 20.19 2.25 13.03
CA SER A 174 19.46 3.35 13.64
C SER A 174 19.13 4.40 12.60
N ALA A 175 17.86 4.46 12.22
CA ALA A 175 17.35 5.47 11.29
C ALA A 175 17.52 6.88 11.87
N LEU A 176 17.36 7.03 13.20
CA LEU A 176 17.52 8.32 13.88
C LEU A 176 18.97 8.81 13.79
N ASN A 177 19.95 7.96 14.08
CA ASN A 177 21.35 8.35 14.01
C ASN A 177 21.77 8.77 12.58
N ALA A 178 21.27 8.08 11.57
CA ALA A 178 21.46 8.50 10.18
C ALA A 178 20.76 9.83 9.88
N LEU A 179 19.55 10.03 10.39
CA LEU A 179 18.77 11.27 10.15
C LEU A 179 19.41 12.49 10.81
N ILE A 180 19.91 12.38 12.03
CA ILE A 180 20.50 13.52 12.76
C ILE A 180 21.98 13.74 12.48
N SER A 181 22.67 12.83 11.79
CA SER A 181 24.09 12.97 11.45
C SER A 181 24.35 14.29 10.69
N GLU A 182 25.36 15.02 11.08
CA GLU A 182 25.81 16.23 10.40
C GLU A 182 26.81 15.97 9.27
N SER A 183 27.19 14.70 9.07
CA SER A 183 28.14 14.33 8.03
C SER A 183 27.58 14.59 6.63
N THR A 184 28.39 15.20 5.78
CA THR A 184 28.10 15.38 4.35
C THR A 184 28.72 14.29 3.47
N ASP A 185 29.48 13.35 4.07
CA ASP A 185 30.08 12.22 3.37
C ASP A 185 29.08 11.04 3.35
N PRO A 186 28.58 10.61 2.17
CA PRO A 186 27.69 9.46 2.07
C PRO A 186 28.31 8.14 2.57
N LYS A 187 29.62 8.08 2.76
CA LYS A 187 30.35 6.91 3.27
C LYS A 187 30.54 6.94 4.78
N ALA A 188 30.05 7.96 5.46
CA ALA A 188 30.13 8.04 6.91
C ALA A 188 29.47 6.83 7.57
N PRO A 189 30.01 6.31 8.69
CA PRO A 189 29.50 5.11 9.35
C PRO A 189 28.02 5.18 9.73
N GLU A 190 27.51 6.38 10.03
CA GLU A 190 26.12 6.62 10.42
C GLU A 190 25.13 6.30 9.29
N TYR A 191 25.57 6.41 8.03
CA TYR A 191 24.75 6.09 6.86
C TYR A 191 24.88 4.63 6.41
N LYS A 192 25.75 3.83 7.05
CA LYS A 192 26.01 2.45 6.62
C LYS A 192 24.73 1.64 6.49
N CYS A 193 23.87 1.65 7.51
CA CYS A 193 22.61 0.90 7.48
C CYS A 193 21.64 1.36 6.39
N ILE A 194 21.68 2.64 5.99
CA ILE A 194 20.80 3.17 4.94
C ILE A 194 21.31 2.74 3.55
N TRP A 195 22.63 2.80 3.28
CA TRP A 195 23.10 2.33 1.98
C TRP A 195 22.98 0.81 1.84
N GLU A 196 23.20 0.03 2.91
CA GLU A 196 22.97 -1.42 2.92
C GLU A 196 21.49 -1.74 2.66
N LEU A 197 20.57 -0.97 3.27
CA LEU A 197 19.13 -1.09 3.01
C LEU A 197 18.81 -0.82 1.55
N MET A 198 19.34 0.26 0.97
CA MET A 198 19.05 0.62 -0.43
C MET A 198 19.65 -0.37 -1.43
N ASP A 199 20.81 -0.95 -1.13
CA ASP A 199 21.42 -2.03 -1.91
C ASP A 199 20.56 -3.30 -1.84
N ALA A 200 20.06 -3.64 -0.65
CA ALA A 200 19.13 -4.76 -0.48
C ALA A 200 17.80 -4.52 -1.22
N VAL A 201 17.27 -3.29 -1.21
CA VAL A 201 16.06 -2.91 -1.97
C VAL A 201 16.30 -3.09 -3.48
N ASP A 202 17.44 -2.60 -4.00
CA ASP A 202 17.78 -2.72 -5.41
C ASP A 202 17.97 -4.18 -5.88
N THR A 203 18.46 -5.05 -5.01
CA THR A 203 18.80 -6.44 -5.36
C THR A 203 17.69 -7.43 -5.06
N TRP A 204 16.99 -7.28 -3.94
CA TRP A 204 15.95 -8.21 -3.48
C TRP A 204 14.60 -8.01 -4.16
N ILE A 205 14.14 -6.76 -4.25
CA ILE A 205 12.87 -6.45 -4.90
C ILE A 205 13.07 -6.47 -6.41
N LYS A 206 12.45 -7.44 -7.10
CA LYS A 206 12.53 -7.52 -8.56
C LYS A 206 11.72 -6.41 -9.21
N THR A 207 12.19 -5.92 -10.36
CA THR A 207 11.37 -5.02 -11.18
C THR A 207 10.14 -5.78 -11.66
N PRO A 208 8.92 -5.32 -11.34
CA PRO A 208 7.72 -6.06 -11.67
C PRO A 208 7.41 -6.01 -13.16
N ASP A 209 6.85 -7.10 -13.69
CA ASP A 209 6.24 -7.10 -15.01
C ASP A 209 4.98 -6.24 -14.99
N ARG A 210 4.91 -5.26 -15.86
CA ARG A 210 3.79 -4.32 -15.94
C ARG A 210 2.78 -4.78 -16.99
N ALA A 211 1.52 -4.93 -16.59
CA ALA A 211 0.42 -5.30 -17.50
C ALA A 211 -0.04 -4.10 -18.34
N ALA A 212 0.89 -3.50 -19.11
CA ALA A 212 0.63 -2.32 -19.92
C ALA A 212 -0.22 -2.61 -21.18
N ASP A 213 -0.30 -3.87 -21.61
CA ASP A 213 -1.09 -4.38 -22.74
C ASP A 213 -2.58 -4.57 -22.44
N LYS A 214 -2.97 -4.53 -21.16
CA LYS A 214 -4.36 -4.66 -20.73
C LYS A 214 -5.10 -3.31 -20.81
N PRO A 215 -6.44 -3.32 -20.81
CA PRO A 215 -7.24 -2.09 -20.70
C PRO A 215 -6.87 -1.31 -19.43
N PHE A 216 -6.73 0.01 -19.54
CA PHE A 216 -6.37 0.91 -18.44
C PHE A 216 -7.31 0.76 -17.25
N LEU A 217 -6.74 0.70 -16.06
CA LEU A 217 -7.46 0.74 -14.78
C LEU A 217 -6.58 1.36 -13.69
N MET A 218 -7.14 2.31 -12.97
CA MET A 218 -6.51 3.00 -11.83
C MET A 218 -7.52 3.15 -10.70
N PRO A 219 -7.35 2.49 -9.55
CA PRO A 219 -8.14 2.75 -8.35
C PRO A 219 -7.92 4.19 -7.87
N ILE A 220 -9.00 4.87 -7.51
CA ILE A 220 -8.96 6.25 -7.02
C ILE A 220 -8.69 6.25 -5.52
N GLU A 221 -7.63 6.93 -5.11
CA GLU A 221 -7.19 7.06 -3.72
C GLU A 221 -7.60 8.36 -3.11
N ASP A 222 -7.35 9.46 -3.82
CA ASP A 222 -7.69 10.80 -3.40
C ASP A 222 -8.27 11.64 -4.53
N VAL A 223 -9.06 12.67 -4.13
CA VAL A 223 -9.73 13.58 -5.05
C VAL A 223 -9.45 15.01 -4.63
N PHE A 224 -8.80 15.75 -5.51
CA PHE A 224 -8.45 17.14 -5.31
C PHE A 224 -9.13 18.07 -6.32
N THR A 225 -9.35 19.32 -5.93
CA THR A 225 -9.77 20.37 -6.85
C THR A 225 -8.63 21.36 -7.03
N ILE A 226 -8.23 21.60 -8.26
CA ILE A 226 -7.27 22.65 -8.61
C ILE A 226 -8.03 23.83 -9.17
N SER A 227 -7.95 24.99 -8.50
CA SER A 227 -8.62 26.22 -8.92
C SER A 227 -8.27 26.57 -10.37
N GLY A 228 -9.29 26.74 -11.22
CA GLY A 228 -9.14 27.07 -12.64
C GLY A 228 -8.72 25.90 -13.55
N ARG A 229 -8.49 24.68 -13.01
CA ARG A 229 -8.13 23.50 -13.80
C ARG A 229 -9.16 22.38 -13.75
N GLY A 230 -9.81 22.16 -12.60
CA GLY A 230 -10.83 21.12 -12.42
C GLY A 230 -10.47 20.09 -11.36
N THR A 231 -11.08 18.91 -11.45
CA THR A 231 -10.91 17.81 -10.51
C THR A 231 -9.73 16.93 -10.94
N VAL A 232 -8.86 16.61 -9.98
CA VAL A 232 -7.75 15.68 -10.11
C VAL A 232 -8.05 14.46 -9.24
N VAL A 233 -7.93 13.29 -9.80
CA VAL A 233 -7.96 12.01 -9.07
C VAL A 233 -6.56 11.43 -9.05
N THR A 234 -6.14 10.89 -7.92
CA THR A 234 -4.84 10.25 -7.77
C THR A 234 -4.99 8.76 -7.52
N GLY A 235 -4.00 8.00 -7.92
CA GLY A 235 -3.91 6.57 -7.68
C GLY A 235 -2.72 5.94 -8.39
N ARG A 236 -2.47 4.67 -8.09
CA ARG A 236 -1.54 3.86 -8.87
C ARG A 236 -2.26 3.23 -10.05
N VAL A 237 -1.68 3.33 -11.23
CA VAL A 237 -2.16 2.59 -12.41
C VAL A 237 -1.95 1.09 -12.17
N GLU A 238 -3.05 0.35 -12.03
CA GLU A 238 -3.04 -1.09 -11.79
C GLU A 238 -2.63 -1.85 -13.06
N ARG A 239 -3.17 -1.42 -14.20
CA ARG A 239 -2.90 -2.00 -15.53
C ARG A 239 -3.17 -1.02 -16.66
N GLY A 240 -2.61 -1.33 -17.82
CA GLY A 240 -2.82 -0.56 -19.05
C GLY A 240 -2.06 0.75 -19.10
N VAL A 241 -2.44 1.56 -20.06
CA VAL A 241 -1.84 2.88 -20.35
C VAL A 241 -2.97 3.89 -20.56
N VAL A 242 -2.81 5.11 -20.06
CA VAL A 242 -3.69 6.25 -20.34
C VAL A 242 -2.88 7.45 -20.83
N LYS A 243 -3.38 8.11 -21.85
CA LYS A 243 -2.78 9.31 -22.45
C LYS A 243 -3.66 10.53 -22.22
N VAL A 244 -3.05 11.69 -22.28
CA VAL A 244 -3.80 12.94 -22.32
C VAL A 244 -4.66 12.96 -23.58
N GLY A 245 -5.97 13.17 -23.42
CA GLY A 245 -6.98 13.12 -24.48
C GLY A 245 -7.83 11.84 -24.49
N ASP A 246 -7.41 10.80 -23.78
CA ASP A 246 -8.17 9.55 -23.73
C ASP A 246 -9.50 9.71 -22.98
N LYS A 247 -10.51 9.02 -23.49
CA LYS A 247 -11.79 8.82 -22.81
C LYS A 247 -11.65 7.73 -21.78
N VAL A 248 -12.21 7.96 -20.59
CA VAL A 248 -12.21 7.05 -19.47
C VAL A 248 -13.57 7.06 -18.78
N GLU A 249 -13.85 6.03 -18.02
CA GLU A 249 -15.03 5.91 -17.17
C GLU A 249 -14.64 5.91 -15.70
N ILE A 250 -15.45 6.58 -14.88
CA ILE A 250 -15.42 6.50 -13.41
C ILE A 250 -16.46 5.47 -13.01
N VAL A 251 -16.00 4.34 -12.43
CA VAL A 251 -16.85 3.16 -12.19
C VAL A 251 -16.90 2.81 -10.70
N GLY A 252 -18.06 2.42 -10.22
CA GLY A 252 -18.32 1.98 -8.85
C GLY A 252 -18.93 3.07 -7.97
N ILE A 253 -19.54 2.66 -6.86
CA ILE A 253 -20.18 3.46 -5.82
C ILE A 253 -21.37 4.29 -6.33
N LYS A 254 -21.15 5.06 -7.38
CA LYS A 254 -22.15 5.91 -8.07
C LYS A 254 -22.38 5.42 -9.50
N ASP A 255 -23.33 6.04 -10.17
CA ASP A 255 -23.56 5.80 -11.60
C ASP A 255 -22.27 6.04 -12.40
N THR A 256 -21.98 5.15 -13.33
CA THR A 256 -20.81 5.25 -14.19
C THR A 256 -20.86 6.53 -15.02
N GLN A 257 -19.75 7.29 -15.01
CA GLN A 257 -19.63 8.55 -15.73
C GLN A 257 -18.46 8.49 -16.70
N GLU A 258 -18.70 8.88 -17.96
CA GLU A 258 -17.65 9.07 -18.97
C GLU A 258 -17.01 10.44 -18.82
N THR A 259 -15.67 10.51 -18.91
CA THR A 259 -14.91 11.75 -18.92
C THR A 259 -13.67 11.64 -19.83
N THR A 260 -12.88 12.70 -19.90
CA THR A 260 -11.63 12.74 -20.66
C THR A 260 -10.49 13.16 -19.75
N VAL A 261 -9.37 12.47 -19.82
CA VAL A 261 -8.13 12.84 -19.14
C VAL A 261 -7.50 14.04 -19.88
N THR A 262 -7.39 15.18 -19.22
CA THR A 262 -6.84 16.42 -19.81
C THR A 262 -5.41 16.72 -19.38
N GLY A 263 -4.88 15.95 -18.44
CA GLY A 263 -3.49 16.03 -17.97
C GLY A 263 -3.14 14.90 -17.06
N THR A 264 -1.89 14.51 -17.08
CA THR A 264 -1.31 13.49 -16.17
C THR A 264 -0.05 14.07 -15.53
N GLU A 265 0.09 13.87 -14.22
CA GLU A 265 1.20 14.38 -13.43
C GLU A 265 1.68 13.30 -12.43
N MET A 266 2.99 13.23 -12.23
CA MET A 266 3.62 12.39 -11.20
C MET A 266 4.70 13.22 -10.50
N PHE A 267 4.67 13.29 -9.15
CA PHE A 267 5.60 14.10 -8.35
C PHE A 267 5.77 15.56 -8.88
N HIS A 268 4.64 16.21 -9.14
CA HIS A 268 4.57 17.58 -9.69
C HIS A 268 5.19 17.79 -11.09
N LYS A 269 5.59 16.71 -11.77
CA LYS A 269 6.09 16.72 -13.16
C LYS A 269 4.99 16.24 -14.10
N THR A 270 4.90 16.84 -15.29
CA THR A 270 3.92 16.42 -16.30
C THR A 270 4.36 15.17 -17.04
N LEU A 271 3.39 14.30 -17.35
CA LEU A 271 3.58 13.11 -18.16
C LEU A 271 2.81 13.24 -19.48
N GLU A 272 3.27 12.61 -20.54
CA GLU A 272 2.50 12.48 -21.80
C GLU A 272 1.51 11.31 -21.70
N PHE A 273 1.89 10.26 -20.96
CA PHE A 273 1.06 9.11 -20.67
C PHE A 273 1.42 8.55 -19.29
N ALA A 274 0.48 7.85 -18.69
CA ALA A 274 0.71 7.07 -17.48
C ALA A 274 0.51 5.59 -17.81
N GLU A 275 1.34 4.72 -17.25
CA GLU A 275 1.31 3.28 -17.49
C GLU A 275 1.27 2.48 -16.18
N ALA A 276 0.95 1.19 -16.31
CA ALA A 276 0.89 0.29 -15.17
C ALA A 276 2.10 0.44 -14.24
N GLY A 277 1.84 0.67 -12.95
CA GLY A 277 2.83 0.91 -11.92
C GLY A 277 3.07 2.38 -11.57
N ASP A 278 2.67 3.34 -12.40
CA ASP A 278 2.84 4.76 -12.09
C ASP A 278 1.86 5.23 -11.01
N ASN A 279 2.35 6.04 -10.07
CA ASN A 279 1.51 6.78 -9.13
C ASN A 279 1.21 8.17 -9.69
N VAL A 280 0.01 8.38 -10.18
CA VAL A 280 -0.31 9.57 -10.98
C VAL A 280 -1.55 10.31 -10.49
N GLY A 281 -1.56 11.62 -10.76
CA GLY A 281 -2.75 12.45 -10.74
C GLY A 281 -3.28 12.63 -12.15
N CYS A 282 -4.54 12.26 -12.40
CA CYS A 282 -5.25 12.46 -13.65
C CYS A 282 -6.22 13.64 -13.52
N LEU A 283 -6.04 14.67 -14.34
CA LEU A 283 -6.96 15.80 -14.43
C LEU A 283 -8.14 15.43 -15.34
N LEU A 284 -9.36 15.53 -14.82
CA LEU A 284 -10.59 15.11 -15.48
C LEU A 284 -11.40 16.30 -16.00
N ARG A 285 -11.97 16.16 -17.20
CA ARG A 285 -12.80 17.18 -17.82
C ARG A 285 -14.24 17.12 -17.32
N GLY A 286 -14.77 18.25 -16.83
CA GLY A 286 -16.19 18.40 -16.56
C GLY A 286 -16.70 17.56 -15.37
N ILE A 287 -15.82 17.06 -14.54
CA ILE A 287 -16.16 16.32 -13.31
C ILE A 287 -16.00 17.25 -12.12
N ASP A 288 -17.07 17.41 -11.35
CA ASP A 288 -17.03 18.10 -10.07
C ASP A 288 -16.47 17.16 -8.98
N LYS A 289 -15.82 17.72 -7.94
CA LYS A 289 -15.30 16.94 -6.81
C LYS A 289 -16.36 16.03 -6.16
N LYS A 290 -17.63 16.46 -6.14
CA LYS A 290 -18.74 15.66 -5.60
C LYS A 290 -19.17 14.50 -6.51
N GLY A 291 -18.77 14.51 -7.79
CA GLY A 291 -19.08 13.47 -8.77
C GLY A 291 -18.16 12.27 -8.69
N VAL A 292 -17.02 12.37 -8.01
CA VAL A 292 -16.04 11.33 -7.87
C VAL A 292 -15.58 11.22 -6.42
N GLU A 293 -15.27 9.99 -5.98
CA GLU A 293 -14.80 9.73 -4.62
C GLU A 293 -13.81 8.57 -4.56
N ARG A 294 -13.06 8.51 -3.47
CA ARG A 294 -12.16 7.39 -3.16
C ARG A 294 -12.93 6.07 -3.20
N GLY A 295 -12.32 5.05 -3.78
CA GLY A 295 -12.89 3.72 -3.90
C GLY A 295 -13.53 3.41 -5.23
N GLN A 296 -13.83 4.43 -6.04
CA GLN A 296 -14.15 4.24 -7.45
C GLN A 296 -12.86 3.91 -8.23
N VAL A 297 -13.01 3.44 -9.46
CA VAL A 297 -11.89 3.25 -10.38
C VAL A 297 -12.04 4.14 -11.60
N LEU A 298 -10.90 4.64 -12.10
CA LEU A 298 -10.81 5.24 -13.43
C LEU A 298 -10.37 4.15 -14.39
N ALA A 299 -11.14 3.89 -15.43
CA ALA A 299 -10.91 2.75 -16.31
C ALA A 299 -11.13 3.09 -17.78
N ALA A 300 -10.56 2.28 -18.68
CA ALA A 300 -10.88 2.34 -20.11
C ALA A 300 -12.38 2.07 -20.30
N PRO A 301 -13.06 2.73 -21.25
CA PRO A 301 -14.49 2.60 -21.43
C PRO A 301 -14.92 1.14 -21.59
N LYS A 302 -15.94 0.73 -20.82
CA LYS A 302 -16.55 -0.63 -20.85
C LYS A 302 -15.60 -1.77 -20.50
N SER A 303 -14.48 -1.51 -19.83
CA SER A 303 -13.49 -2.53 -19.48
C SER A 303 -13.72 -3.17 -18.12
N ILE A 304 -14.51 -2.55 -17.25
CA ILE A 304 -14.93 -3.04 -15.95
C ILE A 304 -16.34 -2.51 -15.62
N HIS A 305 -17.11 -3.26 -14.82
CA HIS A 305 -18.46 -2.89 -14.43
C HIS A 305 -18.63 -2.90 -12.91
N PRO A 306 -19.57 -2.09 -12.38
CA PRO A 306 -19.92 -2.13 -10.97
C PRO A 306 -20.83 -3.33 -10.70
N HIS A 307 -20.59 -4.06 -9.61
CA HIS A 307 -21.38 -5.22 -9.18
C HIS A 307 -21.65 -5.15 -7.68
N THR A 308 -22.76 -5.74 -7.26
CA THR A 308 -23.13 -5.90 -5.85
C THR A 308 -23.04 -7.33 -5.39
N LYS A 309 -23.13 -8.32 -6.31
CA LYS A 309 -23.18 -9.74 -5.97
C LYS A 309 -22.03 -10.51 -6.59
N PHE A 310 -21.35 -11.25 -5.75
CA PHE A 310 -20.24 -12.10 -6.20
C PHE A 310 -20.10 -13.34 -5.34
N LYS A 311 -19.41 -14.34 -5.85
CA LYS A 311 -18.97 -15.50 -5.10
C LYS A 311 -17.49 -15.34 -4.77
N GLY A 312 -17.15 -15.48 -3.49
CA GLY A 312 -15.78 -15.41 -3.00
C GLY A 312 -15.33 -16.73 -2.39
N GLN A 313 -14.10 -17.14 -2.70
CA GLN A 313 -13.40 -18.15 -1.92
C GLN A 313 -12.68 -17.46 -0.78
N VAL A 314 -13.02 -17.83 0.46
CA VAL A 314 -12.61 -17.09 1.68
C VAL A 314 -11.93 -18.03 2.65
N TYR A 315 -10.79 -17.59 3.17
CA TYR A 315 -10.16 -18.13 4.36
C TYR A 315 -10.53 -17.27 5.58
N VAL A 316 -11.08 -17.89 6.60
CA VAL A 316 -11.46 -17.23 7.85
C VAL A 316 -10.30 -17.37 8.85
N LEU A 317 -9.71 -16.24 9.24
CA LEU A 317 -8.55 -16.22 10.13
C LEU A 317 -8.86 -16.89 11.47
N SER A 318 -7.95 -17.73 11.93
CA SER A 318 -7.99 -18.36 13.24
C SER A 318 -7.75 -17.34 14.36
N LYS A 319 -8.03 -17.75 15.61
CA LYS A 319 -7.76 -16.94 16.80
C LYS A 319 -6.27 -16.61 16.94
N GLU A 320 -5.39 -17.56 16.64
CA GLU A 320 -3.94 -17.40 16.74
C GLU A 320 -3.39 -16.42 15.68
N GLU A 321 -4.10 -16.24 14.58
CA GLU A 321 -3.81 -15.27 13.53
C GLU A 321 -4.41 -13.87 13.81
N GLY A 322 -5.04 -13.68 14.96
CA GLY A 322 -5.70 -12.43 15.34
C GLY A 322 -7.13 -12.30 14.83
N GLY A 323 -7.68 -13.36 14.23
CA GLY A 323 -9.03 -13.41 13.71
C GLY A 323 -10.13 -13.58 14.77
N ARG A 324 -11.23 -14.17 14.37
CA ARG A 324 -12.40 -14.42 15.24
C ARG A 324 -12.13 -15.54 16.26
N HIS A 325 -12.88 -15.49 17.36
CA HIS A 325 -12.90 -16.56 18.36
C HIS A 325 -14.16 -17.44 18.27
N THR A 326 -15.16 -16.96 17.53
CA THR A 326 -16.48 -17.59 17.42
C THR A 326 -16.84 -17.78 15.96
N PRO A 327 -17.63 -18.81 15.63
CA PRO A 327 -18.15 -18.97 14.28
C PRO A 327 -19.06 -17.81 13.88
N PHE A 328 -19.30 -17.67 12.59
CA PHE A 328 -20.38 -16.83 12.07
C PHE A 328 -21.37 -17.67 11.26
N PHE A 329 -22.56 -17.11 11.08
CA PHE A 329 -23.70 -17.76 10.47
C PHE A 329 -24.16 -16.98 9.22
N ASN A 330 -25.13 -17.51 8.51
CA ASN A 330 -25.80 -16.80 7.45
C ASN A 330 -26.26 -15.39 7.86
N ASN A 331 -26.24 -14.44 6.93
CA ASN A 331 -26.54 -13.03 7.15
C ASN A 331 -25.52 -12.28 8.02
N TYR A 332 -24.31 -12.81 8.20
CA TYR A 332 -23.20 -12.08 8.78
C TYR A 332 -22.85 -10.86 7.91
N ARG A 333 -22.60 -9.70 8.55
CA ARG A 333 -22.46 -8.40 7.89
C ARG A 333 -21.14 -7.71 8.22
N PRO A 334 -20.01 -8.20 7.75
CA PRO A 334 -18.72 -7.53 7.92
C PRO A 334 -18.47 -6.45 6.88
N GLN A 335 -17.32 -5.78 6.98
CA GLN A 335 -16.78 -4.90 5.96
C GLN A 335 -15.85 -5.65 5.02
N PHE A 336 -16.05 -5.46 3.73
CA PHE A 336 -15.21 -5.98 2.65
C PHE A 336 -14.32 -4.86 2.13
N TYR A 337 -13.02 -5.09 2.13
CA TYR A 337 -12.01 -4.15 1.65
C TYR A 337 -11.54 -4.57 0.26
N PHE A 338 -11.82 -3.75 -0.74
CA PHE A 338 -11.40 -3.92 -2.13
C PHE A 338 -10.58 -2.71 -2.55
N ARG A 339 -9.38 -2.92 -3.10
CA ARG A 339 -8.53 -1.82 -3.57
C ARG A 339 -8.44 -0.67 -2.55
N THR A 340 -9.08 0.46 -2.84
CA THR A 340 -9.04 1.69 -2.03
C THR A 340 -10.32 1.95 -1.23
N THR A 341 -11.29 1.03 -1.25
CA THR A 341 -12.58 1.18 -0.56
C THR A 341 -12.90 0.04 0.39
N ASP A 342 -13.81 0.31 1.30
CA ASP A 342 -14.50 -0.68 2.12
C ASP A 342 -16.01 -0.54 1.95
N VAL A 343 -16.69 -1.65 1.94
CA VAL A 343 -18.16 -1.69 1.82
C VAL A 343 -18.73 -2.83 2.67
N THR A 344 -19.84 -2.58 3.32
CA THR A 344 -20.55 -3.62 4.07
C THR A 344 -21.18 -4.60 3.08
N GLY A 345 -21.03 -5.91 3.36
CA GLY A 345 -21.67 -6.96 2.59
C GLY A 345 -22.36 -7.97 3.48
N VAL A 346 -23.35 -8.65 2.95
CA VAL A 346 -24.06 -9.75 3.60
C VAL A 346 -23.54 -11.05 3.04
N ILE A 347 -23.13 -11.96 3.93
CA ILE A 347 -22.62 -13.29 3.57
C ILE A 347 -23.76 -14.30 3.59
N SER A 348 -23.84 -15.11 2.54
CA SER A 348 -24.64 -16.32 2.45
C SER A 348 -23.73 -17.54 2.32
N LEU A 349 -23.84 -18.45 3.26
CA LEU A 349 -23.08 -19.71 3.26
C LEU A 349 -23.69 -20.71 2.27
N PRO A 350 -22.89 -21.65 1.74
CA PRO A 350 -23.38 -22.70 0.86
C PRO A 350 -24.50 -23.54 1.48
N GLU A 351 -25.33 -24.13 0.64
CA GLU A 351 -26.40 -25.02 1.08
C GLU A 351 -25.85 -26.19 1.93
N GLY A 352 -26.44 -26.41 3.09
CA GLY A 352 -25.99 -27.43 4.06
C GLY A 352 -24.89 -26.97 5.02
N VAL A 353 -24.35 -25.75 4.87
CA VAL A 353 -23.38 -25.16 5.82
C VAL A 353 -24.12 -24.21 6.75
N GLU A 354 -24.27 -24.60 8.01
CA GLU A 354 -24.96 -23.79 9.03
C GLU A 354 -24.09 -22.67 9.57
N MET A 355 -22.78 -22.91 9.73
CA MET A 355 -21.82 -21.97 10.29
C MET A 355 -20.45 -22.12 9.64
N CYS A 356 -19.64 -21.08 9.75
CA CYS A 356 -18.23 -21.08 9.36
C CYS A 356 -17.35 -20.82 10.57
N MET A 357 -16.36 -21.69 10.79
CA MET A 357 -15.46 -21.64 11.93
C MET A 357 -14.19 -20.82 11.58
N PRO A 358 -13.54 -20.20 12.60
CA PRO A 358 -12.18 -19.72 12.42
C PRO A 358 -11.23 -20.84 11.94
N GLY A 359 -10.46 -20.57 10.89
CA GLY A 359 -9.58 -21.56 10.22
C GLY A 359 -10.19 -22.23 9.00
N ASP A 360 -11.49 -22.02 8.71
CA ASP A 360 -12.15 -22.63 7.55
C ASP A 360 -11.81 -21.92 6.24
N ASN A 361 -11.76 -22.72 5.17
CA ASN A 361 -11.82 -22.26 3.79
C ASN A 361 -13.21 -22.56 3.23
N VAL A 362 -13.92 -21.54 2.77
CA VAL A 362 -15.30 -21.70 2.29
C VAL A 362 -15.58 -20.80 1.09
N ASP A 363 -16.30 -21.34 0.12
CA ASP A 363 -16.91 -20.55 -0.96
C ASP A 363 -18.21 -19.96 -0.45
N MET A 364 -18.37 -18.65 -0.51
CA MET A 364 -19.56 -17.97 -0.03
C MET A 364 -20.09 -16.97 -1.04
N ASP A 365 -21.40 -16.79 -1.04
CA ASP A 365 -22.03 -15.71 -1.80
C ASP A 365 -22.07 -14.43 -0.95
N VAL A 366 -21.76 -13.31 -1.58
CA VAL A 366 -21.71 -11.99 -0.92
C VAL A 366 -22.58 -11.01 -1.69
N GLU A 367 -23.42 -10.28 -0.96
CA GLU A 367 -24.20 -9.17 -1.47
C GLU A 367 -23.76 -7.87 -0.77
N LEU A 368 -23.14 -6.97 -1.54
CA LEU A 368 -22.66 -5.67 -1.07
C LEU A 368 -23.82 -4.66 -1.04
N ILE A 369 -23.79 -3.76 -0.05
CA ILE A 369 -24.80 -2.68 0.06
C ILE A 369 -24.60 -1.56 -0.98
N THR A 370 -23.43 -1.50 -1.62
CA THR A 370 -23.06 -0.49 -2.62
C THR A 370 -22.36 -1.17 -3.79
N PRO A 371 -22.68 -0.84 -5.05
CA PRO A 371 -21.99 -1.42 -6.19
C PRO A 371 -20.54 -0.91 -6.25
N ILE A 372 -19.59 -1.81 -6.46
CA ILE A 372 -18.17 -1.47 -6.65
C ILE A 372 -17.61 -2.15 -7.90
N ALA A 373 -16.52 -1.61 -8.44
CA ALA A 373 -15.85 -2.19 -9.59
C ALA A 373 -15.13 -3.48 -9.19
N ILE A 374 -15.74 -4.63 -9.50
CA ILE A 374 -15.25 -5.98 -9.16
C ILE A 374 -15.00 -6.77 -10.45
N GLU A 375 -14.02 -7.65 -10.41
CA GLU A 375 -13.74 -8.63 -11.45
C GLU A 375 -13.27 -9.95 -10.82
N VAL A 376 -13.39 -11.04 -11.56
CA VAL A 376 -12.90 -12.35 -11.13
C VAL A 376 -11.38 -12.29 -10.93
N GLY A 377 -10.91 -12.87 -9.84
CA GLY A 377 -9.51 -12.83 -9.42
C GLY A 377 -9.16 -11.66 -8.50
N LEU A 378 -10.07 -10.70 -8.29
CA LEU A 378 -9.84 -9.60 -7.35
C LEU A 378 -9.79 -10.12 -5.91
N ARG A 379 -8.75 -9.80 -5.18
CA ARG A 379 -8.60 -10.14 -3.76
C ARG A 379 -9.30 -9.11 -2.87
N PHE A 380 -9.73 -9.57 -1.71
CA PHE A 380 -10.35 -8.72 -0.69
C PHE A 380 -10.03 -9.19 0.73
N ALA A 381 -10.07 -8.26 1.67
CA ALA A 381 -10.03 -8.55 3.09
C ALA A 381 -11.41 -8.38 3.72
N ILE A 382 -11.70 -9.17 4.74
CA ILE A 382 -12.93 -9.08 5.55
C ILE A 382 -12.55 -8.56 6.93
N ARG A 383 -13.21 -7.50 7.39
CA ARG A 383 -12.94 -6.88 8.69
C ARG A 383 -14.20 -6.71 9.53
N GLU A 384 -14.03 -6.84 10.83
CA GLU A 384 -15.06 -6.64 11.85
C GLU A 384 -14.44 -6.01 13.08
N GLY A 385 -15.06 -4.95 13.62
CA GLY A 385 -14.64 -4.32 14.88
C GLY A 385 -13.17 -3.89 14.90
N GLY A 386 -12.63 -3.41 13.77
CA GLY A 386 -11.24 -2.97 13.66
C GLY A 386 -10.22 -4.09 13.45
N ARG A 387 -10.66 -5.35 13.29
CA ARG A 387 -9.77 -6.53 13.08
C ARG A 387 -10.01 -7.14 11.72
N THR A 388 -8.96 -7.67 11.10
CA THR A 388 -9.08 -8.54 9.93
C THR A 388 -9.52 -9.92 10.39
N VAL A 389 -10.63 -10.41 9.86
CA VAL A 389 -11.24 -11.68 10.24
C VAL A 389 -11.24 -12.71 9.12
N GLY A 390 -10.88 -12.31 7.93
CA GLY A 390 -10.76 -13.21 6.79
C GLY A 390 -10.18 -12.52 5.58
N SER A 391 -9.82 -13.32 4.60
CA SER A 391 -9.38 -12.86 3.28
C SER A 391 -9.92 -13.78 2.20
N GLY A 392 -10.09 -13.25 1.01
CA GLY A 392 -10.62 -14.04 -0.09
C GLY A 392 -10.29 -13.49 -1.47
N VAL A 393 -10.74 -14.25 -2.46
CA VAL A 393 -10.65 -13.89 -3.87
C VAL A 393 -12.01 -14.06 -4.51
N VAL A 394 -12.37 -13.14 -5.40
CA VAL A 394 -13.60 -13.22 -6.19
C VAL A 394 -13.44 -14.34 -7.23
N ILE A 395 -14.30 -15.37 -7.16
CA ILE A 395 -14.26 -16.51 -8.08
C ILE A 395 -15.36 -16.47 -9.14
N ALA A 396 -16.46 -15.75 -8.89
CA ALA A 396 -17.52 -15.51 -9.86
C ALA A 396 -18.26 -14.21 -9.55
N ILE A 397 -18.82 -13.59 -10.58
CA ILE A 397 -19.74 -12.45 -10.47
C ILE A 397 -21.15 -12.98 -10.66
N ASN A 398 -22.04 -12.68 -9.71
CA ASN A 398 -23.44 -13.16 -9.71
C ASN A 398 -24.43 -12.03 -10.07
N GLU A 399 -23.91 -10.82 -10.42
CA GLU A 399 -24.56 -9.52 -10.66
C GLU A 399 -24.84 -8.65 -9.46
#